data_8bfcd6939d65f152cabf53dada9dabfc
#
_entry.id   8bfcd6939d65f152cabf53dada9dabfc
#
_cell.length_a   1.000
_cell.length_b   1.000
_cell.length_c   1.000
_cell.angle_alpha   90.00
_cell.angle_beta   90.00
_cell.angle_gamma   90.00
#
_symmetry.space_group_name_H-M   'P 1'
#
loop_
_entity.id
_entity.type
_entity.pdbx_description
1 polymer ?
#
loop_
_entity_poly.entity_id
_entity_poly.type
_entity_poly.pdbx_seq_one_letter_code
_entity_poly.pdbx_strand_id
1 'polypeptide(L)'
;MILVTGDPVAPTLERAGGFAELIKAGLRDAWQGGFVEVDARSDAPLPPSSDFAGVVVTGSSSSVTERAAWILRTEEYLAGAVARKEAVLGICFGHQLLGQALGGVVQRNPRGREMGTIALELVHDDPLLDREITPALAHATHVDSVTVLPPQARILARSALEPHAALRFGERAWGVQFHPEFDELVMSEYVSSRRELLAQEGRNPDAMLAGIQSAQAGRLVLRRFAEHGLGSR
;
A
#
# COMPACT_ATOMS: atom_id res chain seq x y z
N MET A 1 7.86 1.94 12.73
CA MET A 1 6.61 2.72 12.97
C MET A 1 5.58 2.36 11.90
N ILE A 2 4.31 2.27 12.28
CA ILE A 2 3.18 2.20 11.34
C ILE A 2 2.46 3.54 11.39
N LEU A 3 2.47 4.26 10.28
CA LEU A 3 1.82 5.55 10.12
C LEU A 3 0.41 5.29 9.58
N VAL A 4 -0.58 5.41 10.45
CA VAL A 4 -1.99 5.12 10.16
C VAL A 4 -2.62 6.31 9.46
N THR A 5 -3.17 6.10 8.27
CA THR A 5 -3.81 7.13 7.44
C THR A 5 -5.30 6.88 7.22
N GLY A 6 -5.81 5.74 7.68
CA GLY A 6 -7.22 5.37 7.54
C GLY A 6 -7.53 4.06 8.22
N ASP A 7 -8.79 3.66 8.10
CA ASP A 7 -9.31 2.42 8.65
C ASP A 7 -9.87 1.54 7.52
N PRO A 8 -9.84 0.20 7.66
CA PRO A 8 -10.46 -0.72 6.72
C PRO A 8 -11.99 -0.63 6.77
N VAL A 9 -12.66 -1.36 5.89
CA VAL A 9 -14.13 -1.48 5.95
C VAL A 9 -14.59 -2.06 7.29
N ALA A 10 -15.78 -1.66 7.74
CA ALA A 10 -16.30 -2.01 9.07
C ALA A 10 -16.22 -3.51 9.41
N PRO A 11 -16.61 -4.45 8.54
CA PRO A 11 -16.50 -5.88 8.87
C PRO A 11 -15.06 -6.31 9.18
N THR A 12 -14.09 -5.81 8.42
CA THR A 12 -12.66 -6.09 8.66
C THR A 12 -12.21 -5.47 9.98
N LEU A 13 -12.56 -4.21 10.23
CA LEU A 13 -12.21 -3.48 11.45
C LEU A 13 -12.72 -4.21 12.70
N GLU A 14 -13.97 -4.64 12.68
CA GLU A 14 -14.62 -5.35 13.80
C GLU A 14 -13.99 -6.72 14.06
N ARG A 15 -13.62 -7.45 13.01
CA ARG A 15 -13.09 -8.81 13.10
C ARG A 15 -11.60 -8.86 13.39
N ALA A 16 -10.83 -8.02 12.72
CA ALA A 16 -9.36 -8.14 12.64
C ALA A 16 -8.60 -6.91 13.13
N GLY A 17 -9.31 -5.83 13.48
CA GLY A 17 -8.68 -4.56 13.84
C GLY A 17 -8.37 -3.67 12.62
N GLY A 18 -7.59 -2.61 12.87
CA GLY A 18 -7.21 -1.64 11.85
C GLY A 18 -6.14 -2.17 10.88
N PHE A 19 -5.75 -1.33 9.93
CA PHE A 19 -4.65 -1.66 9.01
C PHE A 19 -3.34 -1.99 9.74
N ALA A 20 -3.10 -1.35 10.90
CA ALA A 20 -1.90 -1.61 11.68
C ALA A 20 -1.85 -3.06 12.15
N GLU A 21 -2.97 -3.63 12.61
CA GLU A 21 -3.06 -5.03 13.05
C GLU A 21 -2.82 -5.99 11.89
N LEU A 22 -3.39 -5.72 10.71
CA LEU A 22 -3.17 -6.53 9.50
C LEU A 22 -1.70 -6.52 9.08
N ILE A 23 -1.06 -5.34 9.09
CA ILE A 23 0.36 -5.19 8.76
C ILE A 23 1.25 -5.91 9.79
N LYS A 24 0.97 -5.76 11.09
CA LYS A 24 1.69 -6.49 12.14
C LYS A 24 1.58 -8.01 11.97
N ALA A 25 0.38 -8.50 11.64
CA ALA A 25 0.16 -9.92 11.36
C ALA A 25 1.01 -10.39 10.17
N GLY A 26 1.09 -9.61 9.09
CA GLY A 26 1.91 -9.91 7.90
C GLY A 26 3.41 -9.83 8.14
N LEU A 27 3.86 -9.04 9.13
CA LEU A 27 5.27 -8.88 9.50
C LEU A 27 5.75 -9.85 10.58
N ARG A 28 4.83 -10.56 11.27
CA ARG A 28 5.11 -11.32 12.51
C ARG A 28 6.30 -12.27 12.40
N ASP A 29 6.43 -12.98 11.29
CA ASP A 29 7.46 -14.01 11.10
C ASP A 29 8.80 -13.42 10.63
N ALA A 30 8.80 -12.20 10.13
CA ALA A 30 9.97 -11.55 9.54
C ALA A 30 10.53 -10.39 10.40
N TRP A 31 9.76 -9.89 11.36
CA TRP A 31 10.16 -8.77 12.21
C TRP A 31 9.94 -9.08 13.69
N GLN A 32 11.04 -9.08 14.48
CA GLN A 32 11.03 -9.35 15.92
C GLN A 32 11.07 -8.07 16.78
N GLY A 33 11.17 -6.89 16.14
CA GLY A 33 11.17 -5.61 16.84
C GLY A 33 9.76 -5.15 17.24
N GLY A 34 9.69 -4.10 18.05
CA GLY A 34 8.44 -3.48 18.46
C GLY A 34 7.77 -2.70 17.33
N PHE A 35 6.48 -2.42 17.52
CA PHE A 35 5.69 -1.56 16.66
C PHE A 35 5.23 -0.32 17.43
N VAL A 36 5.30 0.84 16.78
CA VAL A 36 4.71 2.09 17.25
C VAL A 36 3.72 2.54 16.19
N GLU A 37 2.48 2.75 16.62
CA GLU A 37 1.42 3.28 15.75
C GLU A 37 1.28 4.78 15.97
N VAL A 38 1.18 5.51 14.88
CA VAL A 38 0.99 6.96 14.88
C VAL A 38 -0.13 7.30 13.90
N ASP A 39 -1.19 7.95 14.36
CA ASP A 39 -2.27 8.42 13.49
C ASP A 39 -1.84 9.73 12.82
N ALA A 40 -1.58 9.68 11.52
CA ALA A 40 -1.18 10.83 10.71
C ALA A 40 -2.28 11.89 10.59
N ARG A 41 -3.54 11.51 10.81
CA ARG A 41 -4.72 12.39 10.72
C ARG A 41 -4.85 13.32 11.93
N SER A 42 -4.19 12.94 13.05
CA SER A 42 -4.20 13.76 14.26
C SER A 42 -3.37 15.03 14.08
N ASP A 43 -3.64 16.06 14.88
CA ASP A 43 -2.87 17.30 14.89
C ASP A 43 -1.53 17.18 15.66
N ALA A 44 -1.27 16.04 16.28
CA ALA A 44 -0.01 15.80 16.99
C ALA A 44 1.19 15.78 16.01
N PRO A 45 2.34 16.30 16.43
CA PRO A 45 3.55 16.23 15.64
C PRO A 45 3.94 14.77 15.38
N LEU A 46 4.34 14.45 14.14
CA LEU A 46 4.90 13.16 13.81
C LEU A 46 6.29 13.00 14.47
N PRO A 47 6.57 11.87 15.14
CA PRO A 47 7.88 11.65 15.71
C PRO A 47 8.94 11.53 14.60
N PRO A 48 10.21 11.87 14.88
CA PRO A 48 11.28 11.74 13.87
C PRO A 48 11.35 10.33 13.32
N SER A 49 11.32 10.18 11.99
CA SER A 49 11.38 8.87 11.32
C SER A 49 12.71 8.14 11.59
N SER A 50 13.78 8.90 11.87
CA SER A 50 15.09 8.37 12.28
C SER A 50 15.09 7.56 13.58
N ASP A 51 14.08 7.72 14.42
CA ASP A 51 13.97 6.99 15.69
C ASP A 51 13.47 5.54 15.49
N PHE A 52 13.10 5.18 14.25
CA PHE A 52 12.55 3.88 13.89
C PHE A 52 13.45 3.15 12.88
N ALA A 53 13.39 1.82 12.90
CA ALA A 53 14.02 0.99 11.87
C ALA A 53 13.44 1.25 10.48
N GLY A 54 12.19 1.68 10.42
CA GLY A 54 11.50 2.08 9.19
C GLY A 54 10.07 2.50 9.43
N VAL A 55 9.42 2.96 8.38
CA VAL A 55 8.05 3.48 8.36
C VAL A 55 7.21 2.71 7.36
N VAL A 56 6.08 2.17 7.80
CA VAL A 56 5.04 1.63 6.92
C VAL A 56 3.86 2.60 6.94
N VAL A 57 3.42 3.07 5.78
CA VAL A 57 2.27 3.98 5.63
C VAL A 57 1.08 3.19 5.13
N THR A 58 -0.03 3.22 5.85
CA THR A 58 -1.21 2.40 5.55
C THR A 58 -2.00 2.91 4.34
N GLY A 59 -3.01 2.13 3.95
CA GLY A 59 -4.11 2.57 3.10
C GLY A 59 -5.03 3.57 3.80
N SER A 60 -5.91 4.21 3.02
CA SER A 60 -6.95 5.13 3.47
C SER A 60 -8.14 5.10 2.52
N SER A 61 -9.33 5.48 3.03
CA SER A 61 -10.49 5.80 2.20
C SER A 61 -10.47 7.24 1.66
N SER A 62 -9.58 8.11 2.20
CA SER A 62 -9.34 9.46 1.67
C SER A 62 -8.60 9.43 0.33
N SER A 63 -8.65 10.53 -0.41
CA SER A 63 -7.82 10.73 -1.61
C SER A 63 -6.68 11.70 -1.31
N VAL A 64 -5.50 11.41 -1.84
CA VAL A 64 -4.34 12.34 -1.79
C VAL A 64 -4.71 13.69 -2.44
N THR A 65 -5.63 13.66 -3.41
CA THR A 65 -6.11 14.87 -4.12
C THR A 65 -6.94 15.81 -3.26
N GLU A 66 -7.42 15.37 -2.08
CA GLU A 66 -8.13 16.22 -1.11
C GLU A 66 -7.24 17.32 -0.54
N ARG A 67 -5.92 17.12 -0.54
CA ARG A 67 -4.92 18.10 -0.08
C ARG A 67 -5.16 18.62 1.34
N ALA A 68 -5.78 17.80 2.21
CA ALA A 68 -6.01 18.14 3.61
C ALA A 68 -4.68 18.42 4.34
N ALA A 69 -4.72 19.22 5.38
CA ALA A 69 -3.51 19.67 6.09
C ALA A 69 -2.63 18.49 6.59
N TRP A 70 -3.27 17.43 7.10
CA TRP A 70 -2.55 16.22 7.53
C TRP A 70 -1.89 15.48 6.36
N ILE A 71 -2.50 15.48 5.15
CA ILE A 71 -1.94 14.88 3.93
C ILE A 71 -0.66 15.62 3.56
N LEU A 72 -0.72 16.97 3.48
CA LEU A 72 0.44 17.79 3.13
C LEU A 72 1.59 17.63 4.12
N ARG A 73 1.28 17.63 5.42
CA ARG A 73 2.26 17.39 6.48
C ARG A 73 2.90 16.00 6.35
N THR A 74 2.12 14.98 6.00
CA THR A 74 2.62 13.62 5.82
C THR A 74 3.49 13.49 4.56
N GLU A 75 3.14 14.18 3.47
CA GLU A 75 3.98 14.25 2.26
C GLU A 75 5.36 14.84 2.58
N GLU A 76 5.41 15.98 3.29
CA GLU A 76 6.67 16.62 3.69
C GLU A 76 7.52 15.68 4.57
N TYR A 77 6.89 15.03 5.54
CA TYR A 77 7.52 14.05 6.41
C TYR A 77 8.14 12.89 5.62
N LEU A 78 7.39 12.31 4.69
CA LEU A 78 7.84 11.19 3.87
C LEU A 78 8.95 11.59 2.88
N ALA A 79 8.85 12.77 2.26
CA ALA A 79 9.92 13.31 1.41
C ALA A 79 11.23 13.45 2.18
N GLY A 80 11.15 13.95 3.43
CA GLY A 80 12.30 14.03 4.33
C GLY A 80 12.88 12.66 4.69
N ALA A 81 12.05 11.67 5.00
CA ALA A 81 12.49 10.31 5.31
C ALA A 81 13.20 9.66 4.11
N VAL A 82 12.65 9.78 2.91
CA VAL A 82 13.27 9.27 1.68
C VAL A 82 14.61 9.96 1.39
N ALA A 83 14.69 11.29 1.56
CA ALA A 83 15.93 12.05 1.37
C ALA A 83 17.04 11.60 2.33
N ARG A 84 16.68 11.18 3.56
CA ARG A 84 17.61 10.61 4.53
C ARG A 84 17.90 9.12 4.33
N LYS A 85 17.37 8.50 3.26
CA LYS A 85 17.49 7.08 2.92
C LYS A 85 16.96 6.13 4.01
N GLU A 86 15.97 6.57 4.73
CA GLU A 86 15.28 5.76 5.73
C GLU A 86 14.38 4.71 5.04
N ALA A 87 14.11 3.59 5.72
CA ALA A 87 13.28 2.55 5.17
C ALA A 87 11.80 2.98 5.20
N VAL A 88 11.17 3.05 4.03
CA VAL A 88 9.76 3.44 3.89
C VAL A 88 9.03 2.47 2.97
N LEU A 89 7.86 1.99 3.41
CA LEU A 89 6.91 1.25 2.57
C LEU A 89 5.55 1.97 2.58
N GLY A 90 5.11 2.45 1.44
CA GLY A 90 3.76 2.98 1.24
C GLY A 90 2.81 1.92 0.68
N ILE A 91 1.63 1.75 1.29
CA ILE A 91 0.60 0.81 0.87
C ILE A 91 -0.61 1.59 0.37
N CYS A 92 -1.06 1.34 -0.85
CA CYS A 92 -2.24 1.92 -1.49
C CYS A 92 -2.22 3.47 -1.38
N PHE A 93 -2.92 4.07 -0.45
CA PHE A 93 -2.86 5.51 -0.19
C PHE A 93 -1.43 5.95 0.18
N GLY A 94 -0.69 5.18 0.98
CA GLY A 94 0.71 5.47 1.32
C GLY A 94 1.64 5.44 0.10
N HIS A 95 1.37 4.57 -0.89
CA HIS A 95 2.08 4.55 -2.17
C HIS A 95 1.81 5.84 -2.96
N GLN A 96 0.55 6.28 -3.00
CA GLN A 96 0.15 7.52 -3.66
C GLN A 96 0.75 8.75 -2.95
N LEU A 97 0.77 8.78 -1.61
CA LEU A 97 1.43 9.82 -0.83
C LEU A 97 2.92 9.95 -1.19
N LEU A 98 3.65 8.83 -1.26
CA LEU A 98 5.05 8.83 -1.68
C LEU A 98 5.19 9.34 -3.11
N GLY A 99 4.34 8.90 -4.03
CA GLY A 99 4.32 9.39 -5.40
C GLY A 99 4.18 10.90 -5.48
N GLN A 100 3.19 11.46 -4.75
CA GLN A 100 2.94 12.90 -4.73
C GLN A 100 4.06 13.67 -4.01
N ALA A 101 4.52 13.19 -2.87
CA ALA A 101 5.56 13.82 -2.04
C ALA A 101 6.90 13.98 -2.77
N LEU A 102 7.19 13.10 -3.72
CA LEU A 102 8.46 13.06 -4.45
C LEU A 102 8.38 13.72 -5.85
N GLY A 103 7.28 14.44 -6.12
CA GLY A 103 7.12 15.24 -7.34
C GLY A 103 6.39 14.53 -8.48
N GLY A 104 5.73 13.42 -8.20
CA GLY A 104 4.77 12.80 -9.12
C GLY A 104 3.39 13.45 -9.05
N VAL A 105 2.42 12.87 -9.76
CA VAL A 105 1.03 13.34 -9.76
C VAL A 105 0.10 12.18 -9.49
N VAL A 106 -0.79 12.33 -8.50
CA VAL A 106 -1.87 11.40 -8.19
C VAL A 106 -3.18 11.95 -8.73
N GLN A 107 -3.91 11.12 -9.43
CA GLN A 107 -5.23 11.44 -9.99
C GLN A 107 -6.10 10.19 -10.00
N ARG A 108 -7.40 10.37 -10.27
CA ARG A 108 -8.28 9.24 -10.56
C ARG A 108 -7.71 8.43 -11.72
N ASN A 109 -7.60 7.11 -11.52
CA ASN A 109 -7.10 6.21 -12.55
C ASN A 109 -7.99 6.29 -13.80
N PRO A 110 -7.45 6.69 -14.96
CA PRO A 110 -8.23 6.80 -16.19
C PRO A 110 -8.76 5.44 -16.69
N ARG A 111 -8.18 4.34 -16.22
CA ARG A 111 -8.64 2.96 -16.52
C ARG A 111 -9.74 2.48 -15.56
N GLY A 112 -10.13 3.32 -14.58
CA GLY A 112 -11.18 3.03 -13.60
C GLY A 112 -10.66 2.34 -12.33
N ARG A 113 -11.61 1.87 -11.51
CA ARG A 113 -11.35 1.15 -10.26
C ARG A 113 -10.70 -0.21 -10.53
N GLU A 114 -9.64 -0.52 -9.81
CA GLU A 114 -9.11 -1.88 -9.71
C GLU A 114 -9.48 -2.47 -8.35
N MET A 115 -10.07 -3.67 -8.36
CA MET A 115 -10.53 -4.33 -7.13
C MET A 115 -10.62 -5.84 -7.30
N GLY A 116 -10.18 -6.60 -6.28
CA GLY A 116 -10.16 -8.05 -6.27
C GLY A 116 -8.75 -8.63 -6.27
N THR A 117 -8.62 -9.91 -6.60
CA THR A 117 -7.32 -10.52 -6.87
C THR A 117 -6.86 -10.14 -8.27
N ILE A 118 -5.68 -9.56 -8.36
CA ILE A 118 -5.07 -9.09 -9.60
C ILE A 118 -3.79 -9.86 -9.90
N ALA A 119 -3.48 -10.04 -11.18
CA ALA A 119 -2.19 -10.54 -11.63
C ALA A 119 -1.22 -9.37 -11.82
N LEU A 120 -0.01 -9.51 -11.33
CA LEU A 120 1.07 -8.55 -11.50
C LEU A 120 2.01 -9.03 -12.62
N GLU A 121 2.35 -8.11 -13.51
CA GLU A 121 3.47 -8.22 -14.41
C GLU A 121 4.70 -7.61 -13.71
N LEU A 122 5.68 -8.45 -13.36
CA LEU A 122 6.91 -8.02 -12.71
C LEU A 122 7.89 -7.52 -13.79
N VAL A 123 8.22 -6.23 -13.72
CA VAL A 123 8.98 -5.52 -14.77
C VAL A 123 10.48 -5.61 -14.52
N HIS A 124 10.89 -5.38 -13.26
CA HIS A 124 12.28 -5.41 -12.85
C HIS A 124 12.43 -6.19 -11.55
N ASP A 125 13.52 -6.94 -11.43
CA ASP A 125 13.90 -7.59 -10.20
C ASP A 125 14.32 -6.53 -9.17
N ASP A 126 13.83 -6.70 -7.96
CA ASP A 126 14.10 -5.83 -6.82
C ASP A 126 14.04 -6.66 -5.53
N PRO A 127 14.77 -6.30 -4.47
CA PRO A 127 14.68 -6.99 -3.19
C PRO A 127 13.24 -7.18 -2.68
N LEU A 128 12.33 -6.24 -3.02
CA LEU A 128 10.92 -6.34 -2.62
C LEU A 128 10.11 -7.32 -3.48
N LEU A 129 10.36 -7.34 -4.80
CA LEU A 129 9.64 -8.15 -5.79
C LEU A 129 10.62 -8.62 -6.87
N ASP A 130 10.71 -9.92 -7.11
CA ASP A 130 11.48 -10.51 -8.19
C ASP A 130 10.60 -11.36 -9.13
N ARG A 131 11.09 -11.61 -10.33
CA ARG A 131 10.36 -12.32 -11.38
C ARG A 131 10.23 -13.85 -11.16
N GLU A 132 10.80 -14.37 -10.09
CA GLU A 132 10.62 -15.79 -9.71
C GLU A 132 9.26 -16.04 -9.06
N ILE A 133 8.57 -14.96 -8.59
CA ILE A 133 7.24 -15.06 -8.01
C ILE A 133 6.23 -15.41 -9.12
N THR A 134 5.79 -16.66 -9.20
CA THR A 134 4.85 -17.13 -10.23
C THR A 134 3.84 -18.11 -9.61
N PRO A 135 2.51 -17.85 -9.73
CA PRO A 135 1.90 -16.61 -10.23
C PRO A 135 2.06 -15.44 -9.28
N ALA A 136 2.34 -14.25 -9.81
CA ALA A 136 2.41 -13.03 -9.01
C ALA A 136 1.00 -12.44 -8.81
N LEU A 137 0.30 -12.90 -7.78
CA LEU A 137 -1.05 -12.43 -7.44
C LEU A 137 -1.01 -11.50 -6.23
N ALA A 138 -1.83 -10.43 -6.26
CA ALA A 138 -2.01 -9.47 -5.18
C ALA A 138 -3.49 -9.09 -5.02
N HIS A 139 -3.86 -8.52 -3.87
CA HIS A 139 -5.19 -7.96 -3.65
C HIS A 139 -5.17 -6.44 -3.82
N ALA A 140 -6.06 -5.91 -4.64
CA ALA A 140 -6.16 -4.48 -4.89
C ALA A 140 -7.57 -3.94 -4.59
N THR A 141 -7.63 -2.69 -4.12
CA THR A 141 -8.87 -1.92 -4.01
C THR A 141 -8.54 -0.44 -4.05
N HIS A 142 -8.51 0.16 -5.22
CA HIS A 142 -8.20 1.58 -5.39
C HIS A 142 -8.96 2.21 -6.57
N VAL A 143 -9.01 3.53 -6.59
CA VAL A 143 -9.61 4.36 -7.64
C VAL A 143 -8.60 5.34 -8.18
N ASP A 144 -7.73 5.87 -7.30
CA ASP A 144 -6.66 6.79 -7.66
C ASP A 144 -5.38 6.02 -7.99
N SER A 145 -4.51 6.65 -8.75
CA SER A 145 -3.24 6.11 -9.23
C SER A 145 -2.18 7.21 -9.26
N VAL A 146 -0.93 6.86 -9.14
CA VAL A 146 0.21 7.72 -9.48
C VAL A 146 0.28 7.81 -11.01
N THR A 147 -0.33 8.84 -11.61
CA THR A 147 -0.45 8.98 -13.08
C THR A 147 0.80 9.55 -13.73
N VAL A 148 1.59 10.34 -12.99
CA VAL A 148 2.90 10.83 -13.41
C VAL A 148 3.92 10.39 -12.37
N LEU A 149 4.94 9.69 -12.81
CA LEU A 149 6.00 9.19 -11.93
C LEU A 149 6.87 10.33 -11.40
N PRO A 150 7.31 10.25 -10.13
CA PRO A 150 8.43 11.07 -9.67
C PRO A 150 9.68 10.81 -10.52
N PRO A 151 10.57 11.82 -10.69
CA PRO A 151 11.71 11.71 -11.62
C PRO A 151 12.65 10.53 -11.40
N GLN A 152 12.77 10.05 -10.17
CA GLN A 152 13.68 8.95 -9.81
C GLN A 152 12.96 7.62 -9.56
N ALA A 153 11.63 7.58 -9.69
CA ALA A 153 10.88 6.37 -9.44
C ALA A 153 11.13 5.31 -10.51
N ARG A 154 11.26 4.06 -10.07
CA ARG A 154 11.43 2.90 -10.93
C ARG A 154 10.23 1.98 -10.80
N ILE A 155 9.64 1.58 -11.92
CA ILE A 155 8.52 0.64 -11.96
C ILE A 155 9.05 -0.77 -11.66
N LEU A 156 8.46 -1.42 -10.65
CA LEU A 156 8.75 -2.81 -10.30
C LEU A 156 7.69 -3.75 -10.83
N ALA A 157 6.41 -3.36 -10.76
CA ALA A 157 5.29 -4.16 -11.23
C ALA A 157 4.19 -3.30 -11.84
N ARG A 158 3.40 -3.93 -12.71
CA ARG A 158 2.17 -3.41 -13.33
C ARG A 158 1.04 -4.41 -13.14
N SER A 159 -0.19 -3.92 -13.27
CA SER A 159 -1.37 -4.77 -13.46
C SER A 159 -2.11 -4.37 -14.73
N ALA A 160 -3.23 -5.04 -15.01
CA ALA A 160 -4.06 -4.71 -16.18
C ALA A 160 -4.58 -3.27 -16.15
N LEU A 161 -4.94 -2.75 -14.96
CA LEU A 161 -5.49 -1.40 -14.81
C LEU A 161 -4.50 -0.42 -14.17
N GLU A 162 -3.43 -0.89 -13.52
CA GLU A 162 -2.48 -0.03 -12.82
C GLU A 162 -1.06 -0.18 -13.39
N PRO A 163 -0.60 0.80 -14.19
CA PRO A 163 0.74 0.76 -14.77
C PRO A 163 1.86 0.94 -13.74
N HIS A 164 1.52 1.37 -12.54
CA HIS A 164 2.45 1.66 -11.45
C HIS A 164 2.10 0.89 -10.18
N ALA A 165 1.77 -0.41 -10.33
CA ALA A 165 1.31 -1.25 -9.23
C ALA A 165 2.35 -1.43 -8.12
N ALA A 166 3.63 -1.35 -8.43
CA ALA A 166 4.72 -1.27 -7.46
C ALA A 166 5.84 -0.38 -7.99
N LEU A 167 6.33 0.50 -7.12
CA LEU A 167 7.40 1.46 -7.42
C LEU A 167 8.50 1.39 -6.38
N ARG A 168 9.75 1.59 -6.82
CA ARG A 168 10.86 1.96 -5.98
C ARG A 168 11.06 3.47 -6.08
N PHE A 169 10.96 4.19 -4.99
CA PHE A 169 11.06 5.63 -4.92
C PHE A 169 12.46 6.12 -4.50
N GLY A 170 13.24 5.25 -3.91
CA GLY A 170 14.57 5.58 -3.39
C GLY A 170 15.35 4.32 -3.01
N GLU A 171 16.51 4.51 -2.40
CA GLU A 171 17.40 3.39 -2.05
C GLU A 171 16.74 2.37 -1.09
N ARG A 172 15.93 2.87 -0.14
CA ARG A 172 15.18 2.07 0.84
C ARG A 172 13.71 2.50 0.92
N ALA A 173 13.14 3.04 -0.18
CA ALA A 173 11.78 3.52 -0.22
C ALA A 173 11.01 2.84 -1.35
N TRP A 174 9.90 2.20 -1.02
CA TRP A 174 9.02 1.47 -1.91
C TRP A 174 7.57 1.85 -1.70
N GLY A 175 6.77 1.61 -2.70
CA GLY A 175 5.33 1.69 -2.58
C GLY A 175 4.64 0.65 -3.45
N VAL A 176 3.55 0.13 -2.94
CA VAL A 176 2.68 -0.82 -3.65
C VAL A 176 1.25 -0.30 -3.66
N GLN A 177 0.61 -0.30 -4.84
CA GLN A 177 -0.77 0.14 -4.98
C GLN A 177 -1.78 -0.92 -4.50
N PHE A 178 -1.37 -2.16 -4.44
CA PHE A 178 -2.11 -3.28 -3.86
C PHE A 178 -1.91 -3.36 -2.34
N HIS A 179 -2.67 -4.23 -1.68
CA HIS A 179 -2.64 -4.44 -0.24
C HIS A 179 -1.91 -5.75 0.11
N PRO A 180 -0.64 -5.69 0.53
CA PRO A 180 0.14 -6.86 0.92
C PRO A 180 -0.32 -7.48 2.24
N GLU A 181 -1.07 -6.71 3.04
CA GLU A 181 -1.63 -7.11 4.33
C GLU A 181 -2.99 -7.83 4.21
N PHE A 182 -3.60 -7.87 3.01
CA PHE A 182 -4.90 -8.50 2.82
C PHE A 182 -4.77 -9.99 2.56
N ASP A 183 -5.64 -10.76 3.21
CA ASP A 183 -5.97 -12.13 2.85
C ASP A 183 -7.27 -12.20 2.01
N GLU A 184 -7.66 -13.40 1.63
CA GLU A 184 -8.85 -13.68 0.83
C GLU A 184 -10.14 -13.22 1.55
N LEU A 185 -10.17 -13.34 2.90
CA LEU A 185 -11.34 -12.96 3.68
C LEU A 185 -11.49 -11.45 3.72
N VAL A 186 -10.41 -10.72 3.99
CA VAL A 186 -10.39 -9.25 3.94
C VAL A 186 -10.83 -8.75 2.57
N MET A 187 -10.29 -9.34 1.48
CA MET A 187 -10.69 -8.94 0.13
C MET A 187 -12.17 -9.21 -0.14
N SER A 188 -12.72 -10.32 0.36
CA SER A 188 -14.15 -10.65 0.26
C SER A 188 -15.03 -9.66 1.01
N GLU A 189 -14.61 -9.25 2.21
CA GLU A 189 -15.29 -8.21 3.00
C GLU A 189 -15.31 -6.87 2.27
N TYR A 190 -14.21 -6.51 1.59
CA TYR A 190 -14.14 -5.29 0.78
C TYR A 190 -15.08 -5.32 -0.43
N VAL A 191 -15.12 -6.42 -1.18
CA VAL A 191 -16.05 -6.58 -2.32
C VAL A 191 -17.49 -6.53 -1.82
N SER A 192 -17.81 -7.25 -0.75
CA SER A 192 -19.16 -7.31 -0.16
C SER A 192 -19.62 -5.94 0.33
N SER A 193 -18.76 -5.19 1.03
CA SER A 193 -19.06 -3.86 1.56
C SER A 193 -19.29 -2.81 0.45
N ARG A 194 -18.79 -3.07 -0.76
CA ARG A 194 -18.95 -2.16 -1.92
C ARG A 194 -19.86 -2.72 -3.00
N ARG A 195 -20.68 -3.74 -2.70
CA ARG A 195 -21.53 -4.45 -3.67
C ARG A 195 -22.38 -3.51 -4.51
N GLU A 196 -23.08 -2.59 -3.88
CA GLU A 196 -23.96 -1.63 -4.57
C GLU A 196 -23.18 -0.70 -5.49
N LEU A 197 -22.06 -0.15 -5.00
CA LEU A 197 -21.19 0.72 -5.78
C LEU A 197 -20.61 -0.01 -7.00
N LEU A 198 -20.14 -1.23 -6.81
CA LEU A 198 -19.58 -2.05 -7.89
C LEU A 198 -20.64 -2.37 -8.95
N ALA A 199 -21.88 -2.67 -8.54
CA ALA A 199 -23.00 -2.89 -9.46
C ALA A 199 -23.33 -1.61 -10.24
N GLN A 200 -23.32 -0.45 -9.60
CA GLN A 200 -23.51 0.85 -10.27
C GLN A 200 -22.40 1.16 -11.27
N GLU A 201 -21.18 0.69 -11.02
CA GLU A 201 -20.04 0.77 -11.95
C GLU A 201 -20.10 -0.30 -13.07
N GLY A 202 -21.20 -1.07 -13.16
CA GLY A 202 -21.39 -2.11 -14.17
C GLY A 202 -20.56 -3.38 -13.93
N ARG A 203 -20.06 -3.59 -12.72
CA ARG A 203 -19.31 -4.78 -12.33
C ARG A 203 -20.23 -5.84 -11.74
N ASN A 204 -19.79 -7.09 -11.75
CA ASN A 204 -20.50 -8.19 -11.12
C ASN A 204 -19.82 -8.60 -9.80
N PRO A 205 -20.35 -8.18 -8.62
CA PRO A 205 -19.74 -8.49 -7.33
C PRO A 205 -19.66 -9.99 -7.02
N ASP A 206 -20.64 -10.81 -7.47
CA ASP A 206 -20.62 -12.25 -7.23
C ASP A 206 -19.51 -12.94 -8.02
N ALA A 207 -19.30 -12.52 -9.28
CA ALA A 207 -18.16 -13.00 -10.06
C ALA A 207 -16.81 -12.54 -9.46
N MET A 208 -16.76 -11.33 -8.90
CA MET A 208 -15.56 -10.83 -8.22
C MET A 208 -15.26 -11.64 -6.96
N LEU A 209 -16.26 -11.96 -6.14
CA LEU A 209 -16.11 -12.82 -4.96
C LEU A 209 -15.63 -14.22 -5.35
N ALA A 210 -16.22 -14.83 -6.37
CA ALA A 210 -15.81 -16.14 -6.89
C ALA A 210 -14.37 -16.14 -7.46
N GLY A 211 -13.89 -14.98 -7.90
CA GLY A 211 -12.54 -14.82 -8.46
C GLY A 211 -11.44 -14.54 -7.43
N ILE A 212 -11.77 -14.41 -6.14
CA ILE A 212 -10.77 -14.18 -5.09
C ILE A 212 -9.92 -15.45 -4.90
N GLN A 213 -8.60 -15.26 -4.95
CA GLN A 213 -7.61 -16.32 -4.82
C GLN A 213 -6.51 -15.91 -3.85
N SER A 214 -5.70 -16.86 -3.40
CA SER A 214 -4.54 -16.58 -2.55
C SER A 214 -3.53 -15.66 -3.25
N ALA A 215 -3.15 -14.56 -2.58
CA ALA A 215 -2.30 -13.50 -3.12
C ALA A 215 -0.88 -13.57 -2.54
N GLN A 216 -0.07 -14.51 -3.01
CA GLN A 216 1.27 -14.78 -2.45
C GLN A 216 2.24 -13.62 -2.64
N ALA A 217 2.19 -12.90 -3.78
CA ALA A 217 3.07 -11.76 -4.03
C ALA A 217 2.88 -10.66 -2.98
N GLY A 218 1.63 -10.42 -2.56
CA GLY A 218 1.34 -9.46 -1.49
C GLY A 218 2.06 -9.82 -0.19
N ARG A 219 1.89 -11.03 0.31
CA ARG A 219 2.52 -11.49 1.57
C ARG A 219 4.05 -11.41 1.55
N LEU A 220 4.66 -11.70 0.40
CA LEU A 220 6.12 -11.62 0.24
C LEU A 220 6.64 -10.17 0.38
N VAL A 221 5.87 -9.17 -0.04
CA VAL A 221 6.27 -7.76 0.06
C VAL A 221 6.53 -7.35 1.51
N LEU A 222 5.64 -7.66 2.44
CA LEU A 222 5.83 -7.32 3.86
C LEU A 222 7.05 -8.04 4.45
N ARG A 223 7.16 -9.33 4.19
CA ARG A 223 8.31 -10.13 4.64
C ARG A 223 9.62 -9.56 4.11
N ARG A 224 9.71 -9.30 2.81
CA ARG A 224 10.92 -8.78 2.16
C ARG A 224 11.23 -7.34 2.58
N PHE A 225 10.22 -6.52 2.84
CA PHE A 225 10.43 -5.21 3.44
C PHE A 225 11.07 -5.33 4.83
N ALA A 226 10.66 -6.29 5.65
CA ALA A 226 11.32 -6.54 6.93
C ALA A 226 12.78 -6.98 6.73
N GLU A 227 13.04 -7.91 5.83
CA GLU A 227 14.38 -8.47 5.58
C GLU A 227 15.35 -7.45 4.95
N HIS A 228 14.91 -6.67 3.97
CA HIS A 228 15.76 -5.78 3.18
C HIS A 228 15.59 -4.29 3.50
N GLY A 229 14.39 -3.89 3.95
CA GLY A 229 14.08 -2.53 4.34
C GLY A 229 14.48 -2.23 5.78
N LEU A 230 14.03 -3.03 6.75
CA LEU A 230 14.26 -2.74 8.16
C LEU A 230 15.68 -3.15 8.63
N GLY A 231 16.32 -4.07 7.91
CA GLY A 231 17.65 -4.60 8.28
C GLY A 231 17.56 -5.67 9.36
N SER A 232 18.44 -6.66 9.27
CA SER A 232 18.65 -7.61 10.39
C SER A 232 19.34 -6.83 11.53
N ARG A 233 18.65 -6.64 12.64
CA ARG A 233 19.28 -6.28 13.92
C ARG A 233 19.63 -7.53 14.68
#